data_49314c54dabd58a9b9ca3289663c6176
#
_entry.id   49314c54dabd58a9b9ca3289663c6176
#
_cell.length_a   1.000
_cell.length_b   1.000
_cell.length_c   1.000
_cell.angle_alpha   90.00
_cell.angle_beta   90.00
_cell.angle_gamma   90.00
#
_symmetry.space_group_name_H-M   'P 1'
#
loop_
_entity.id
_entity.type
_entity.pdbx_description
1 polymer ?
#
loop_
_entity_poly.entity_id
_entity_poly.type
_entity_poly.pdbx_seq_one_letter_code
_entity_poly.pdbx_strand_id
1 'polypeptide(L)'
;SIFFGLKSPNNDHLKIFYGNEIRYYDQEFKLIKVKLIKNNKDELENYNHLFIKNDIYFLGKKSGDVHEIINDSLIRIDNTIDHRMTVRASVFSHNDTIFKYGGYGYWSQRNFMTYYNKSSKEWEVYRQNNTYLPIGSFNGLNFKQKQKVYFFGGSKVDIKNRLNTIQSNEVVMFDFESRNFSLLGELNVDFENYFLIFNSESFLLLAGKGKLIKINPKKNLVDTFELPPILFNTNKIFSNQSRRIDNQYYFVVRDPFNEVKPIQISAEEIFSNPITSHKLYKKEIAKELYVIIGLCLTIIFLLVYLLISKKRKRTLLTAKGIYYKAAFHKLENKQIIILSLLKEKGRLSTSEILLVTENKALTYVHNIRSKNEFIDKLNNSISFIFGLNKLPFHQIKGEKDKRIKYLIVSE
;
A
#
# COMPACT_ATOMS: atom_id res chain seq x y z
N SER A 1 4.98 36.07 23.26
CA SER A 1 5.97 36.13 22.19
C SER A 1 6.99 35.05 22.44
N ILE A 2 7.01 34.08 21.52
CA ILE A 2 7.89 32.92 21.60
C ILE A 2 8.94 33.11 20.51
N PHE A 3 10.09 33.59 20.88
CA PHE A 3 11.25 33.65 20.01
C PHE A 3 12.07 32.36 20.10
N PHE A 4 12.64 31.97 19.00
CA PHE A 4 13.49 30.82 18.69
C PHE A 4 14.19 30.21 19.92
N GLY A 5 13.83 28.99 20.26
CA GLY A 5 14.60 28.06 21.09
C GLY A 5 14.96 28.50 22.46
N LEU A 6 14.32 28.65 23.36
CA LEU A 6 14.31 28.81 24.81
C LEU A 6 13.29 29.87 25.23
N LYS A 7 12.20 29.45 25.83
CA LYS A 7 11.48 30.28 26.76
C LYS A 7 12.46 30.69 27.86
N SER A 8 13.15 31.81 27.67
CA SER A 8 13.56 32.56 28.81
C SER A 8 12.34 33.36 29.26
N PRO A 9 11.87 33.26 30.48
CA PRO A 9 10.66 33.96 30.92
C PRO A 9 10.74 35.48 30.77
N ASN A 10 11.90 36.01 30.48
CA ASN A 10 12.19 37.45 30.52
C ASN A 10 12.93 38.02 29.30
N ASN A 11 13.11 37.29 28.21
CA ASN A 11 13.88 37.80 27.03
C ASN A 11 13.18 37.52 25.72
N ASP A 12 12.65 38.57 25.09
CA ASP A 12 12.04 38.59 23.74
C ASP A 12 13.06 38.59 22.59
N HIS A 13 14.17 37.82 22.73
CA HIS A 13 15.23 37.80 21.76
C HIS A 13 15.28 36.51 20.97
N LEU A 14 15.44 36.66 19.64
CA LEU A 14 15.77 35.53 18.75
C LEU A 14 17.25 35.15 18.94
N LYS A 15 17.52 33.88 19.22
CA LYS A 15 18.88 33.34 19.33
C LYS A 15 19.23 32.51 18.10
N ILE A 16 20.35 32.83 17.49
CA ILE A 16 20.91 32.11 16.33
C ILE A 16 22.27 31.54 16.72
N PHE A 17 22.47 30.25 16.42
CA PHE A 17 23.72 29.52 16.65
C PHE A 17 24.51 29.44 15.34
N TYR A 18 25.64 30.07 15.31
CA TYR A 18 26.48 30.13 14.09
C TYR A 18 27.97 30.24 14.43
N GLY A 19 28.79 29.46 13.72
CA GLY A 19 30.23 29.40 14.02
C GLY A 19 30.47 29.04 15.48
N ASN A 20 31.18 29.91 16.17
CA ASN A 20 31.48 29.79 17.61
C ASN A 20 30.70 30.82 18.43
N GLU A 21 29.56 31.30 17.96
CA GLU A 21 28.82 32.36 18.62
C GLU A 21 27.32 32.13 18.69
N ILE A 22 26.68 32.75 19.68
CA ILE A 22 25.24 32.90 19.78
C ILE A 22 24.94 34.36 19.49
N ARG A 23 24.17 34.61 18.46
CA ARG A 23 23.69 35.94 18.07
C ARG A 23 22.28 36.14 18.62
N TYR A 24 22.05 37.28 19.23
CA TYR A 24 20.76 37.69 19.79
C TYR A 24 20.20 38.82 18.93
N TYR A 25 18.97 38.68 18.49
CA TYR A 25 18.25 39.66 17.68
C TYR A 25 16.98 40.09 18.38
N ASP A 26 16.58 41.36 18.18
CA ASP A 26 15.30 41.90 18.62
C ASP A 26 14.15 41.46 17.69
N GLN A 27 12.96 42.02 17.94
CA GLN A 27 11.76 41.74 17.15
C GLN A 27 11.83 42.30 15.72
N GLU A 28 12.68 43.28 15.48
CA GLU A 28 12.93 43.90 14.20
C GLU A 28 14.12 43.27 13.44
N PHE A 29 14.66 42.14 13.97
CA PHE A 29 15.84 41.42 13.47
C PHE A 29 17.12 42.23 13.49
N LYS A 30 17.24 43.23 14.35
CA LYS A 30 18.46 43.96 14.60
C LYS A 30 19.33 43.19 15.60
N LEU A 31 20.59 43.00 15.27
CA LEU A 31 21.56 42.32 16.14
C LEU A 31 21.76 43.16 17.42
N ILE A 32 21.43 42.57 18.57
CA ILE A 32 21.57 43.22 19.88
C ILE A 32 22.87 42.83 20.56
N LYS A 33 23.24 41.55 20.49
CA LYS A 33 24.34 40.98 21.24
C LYS A 33 24.93 39.77 20.53
N VAL A 34 26.23 39.63 20.61
CA VAL A 34 26.98 38.44 20.23
C VAL A 34 27.62 37.84 21.48
N LYS A 35 27.50 36.54 21.67
CA LYS A 35 28.12 35.81 22.78
C LYS A 35 28.99 34.71 22.21
N LEU A 36 30.30 34.78 22.47
CA LEU A 36 31.25 33.77 22.03
C LEU A 36 31.12 32.50 22.88
N ILE A 37 31.17 31.35 22.23
CA ILE A 37 31.18 30.03 22.85
C ILE A 37 32.63 29.53 22.89
N LYS A 38 33.07 29.19 24.09
CA LYS A 38 34.39 28.66 24.34
C LYS A 38 34.41 27.14 24.08
N ASN A 39 35.61 26.58 23.90
CA ASN A 39 35.85 25.14 23.77
C ASN A 39 35.08 24.48 22.62
N ASN A 40 34.77 25.21 21.56
CA ASN A 40 34.12 24.66 20.40
C ASN A 40 35.15 24.24 19.37
N LYS A 41 35.24 22.92 19.10
CA LYS A 41 36.16 22.36 18.10
C LYS A 41 35.57 22.42 16.69
N ASP A 42 34.24 22.35 16.61
CA ASP A 42 33.46 22.38 15.36
C ASP A 42 32.45 23.53 15.40
N GLU A 43 32.17 24.13 14.26
CA GLU A 43 31.14 25.17 14.14
C GLU A 43 29.76 24.62 14.63
N LEU A 44 29.00 25.44 15.36
CA LEU A 44 27.72 25.04 15.97
C LEU A 44 26.68 24.56 14.94
N GLU A 45 26.70 25.08 13.73
CA GLU A 45 25.82 24.64 12.66
C GLU A 45 26.11 23.21 12.14
N ASN A 46 27.25 22.63 12.49
CA ASN A 46 27.59 21.26 12.13
C ASN A 46 26.96 20.24 13.04
N TYR A 47 26.32 20.66 14.12
CA TYR A 47 25.52 19.81 15.00
C TYR A 47 24.06 19.77 14.57
N ASN A 48 23.38 18.68 14.93
CA ASN A 48 21.91 18.65 14.94
C ASN A 48 21.45 19.29 16.24
N HIS A 49 20.62 20.31 16.17
CA HIS A 49 20.08 20.99 17.35
C HIS A 49 18.75 20.39 17.71
N LEU A 50 18.60 20.00 18.98
CA LEU A 50 17.32 19.57 19.54
C LEU A 50 16.93 20.44 20.72
N PHE A 51 15.70 20.94 20.67
CA PHE A 51 15.11 21.71 21.75
C PHE A 51 14.21 20.79 22.57
N ILE A 52 14.55 20.58 23.83
CA ILE A 52 13.80 19.75 24.74
C ILE A 52 13.53 20.58 26.00
N LYS A 53 12.27 20.93 26.23
CA LYS A 53 11.85 21.88 27.28
C LYS A 53 12.57 23.22 27.14
N ASN A 54 13.47 23.51 28.06
CA ASN A 54 14.25 24.75 28.08
C ASN A 54 15.71 24.55 27.65
N ASP A 55 16.11 23.32 27.38
CA ASP A 55 17.49 22.96 27.05
C ASP A 55 17.69 22.78 25.58
N ILE A 56 18.91 23.05 25.12
CA ILE A 56 19.36 22.84 23.75
C ILE A 56 20.47 21.81 23.76
N TYR A 57 20.21 20.70 23.07
CA TYR A 57 21.20 19.66 22.85
C TYR A 57 21.81 19.78 21.47
N PHE A 58 23.12 19.70 21.41
CA PHE A 58 23.90 19.70 20.18
C PHE A 58 24.43 18.27 19.93
N LEU A 59 23.99 17.65 18.86
CA LEU A 59 24.37 16.28 18.55
C LEU A 59 25.29 16.24 17.35
N GLY A 60 26.46 15.67 17.52
CA GLY A 60 27.44 15.50 16.45
C GLY A 60 26.89 14.63 15.32
N LYS A 61 26.90 15.16 14.09
CA LYS A 61 26.37 14.45 12.89
C LYS A 61 27.19 13.21 12.53
N LYS A 62 28.47 13.18 12.90
CA LYS A 62 29.40 12.09 12.60
C LYS A 62 29.48 11.08 13.74
N SER A 63 29.80 11.57 14.94
CA SER A 63 30.05 10.77 16.13
C SER A 63 28.78 10.44 16.90
N GLY A 64 27.78 11.34 16.84
CA GLY A 64 26.56 11.24 17.64
C GLY A 64 26.77 11.63 19.11
N ASP A 65 27.90 12.24 19.44
CA ASP A 65 28.18 12.82 20.74
C ASP A 65 27.15 13.88 21.11
N VAL A 66 26.83 13.96 22.39
CA VAL A 66 25.82 14.89 22.92
C VAL A 66 26.51 16.00 23.71
N HIS A 67 26.19 17.26 23.35
CA HIS A 67 26.75 18.43 23.98
C HIS A 67 25.64 19.36 24.47
N GLU A 68 25.97 20.14 25.48
CA GLU A 68 25.18 21.26 25.99
C GLU A 68 26.05 22.51 26.11
N ILE A 69 25.45 23.69 26.08
CA ILE A 69 26.13 24.95 26.38
C ILE A 69 25.96 25.24 27.88
N ILE A 70 27.05 25.07 28.62
CA ILE A 70 27.13 25.34 30.05
C ILE A 70 28.21 26.41 30.30
N ASN A 71 27.85 27.50 30.97
CA ASN A 71 28.75 28.60 31.28
C ASN A 71 29.55 29.09 30.06
N ASP A 72 28.83 29.31 28.92
CA ASP A 72 29.42 29.78 27.66
C ASP A 72 30.44 28.87 27.00
N SER A 73 30.40 27.58 27.37
CA SER A 73 31.23 26.55 26.79
C SER A 73 30.39 25.42 26.22
N LEU A 74 30.73 24.93 25.04
CA LEU A 74 30.12 23.71 24.50
C LEU A 74 30.79 22.51 25.20
N ILE A 75 30.01 21.83 26.04
CA ILE A 75 30.52 20.75 26.87
C ILE A 75 29.87 19.43 26.41
N ARG A 76 30.70 18.43 26.16
CA ARG A 76 30.25 17.08 25.90
C ARG A 76 29.72 16.48 27.21
N ILE A 77 28.49 15.96 27.16
CA ILE A 77 27.80 15.41 28.32
C ILE A 77 27.60 13.91 28.27
N ASP A 78 27.86 13.26 27.11
CA ASP A 78 27.80 11.81 26.96
C ASP A 78 29.16 11.14 27.17
N ASN A 79 29.12 9.88 27.60
CA ASN A 79 30.30 9.01 27.81
C ASN A 79 30.49 8.01 26.66
N THR A 80 29.67 8.11 25.61
CA THR A 80 29.66 7.12 24.53
C THR A 80 30.96 7.14 23.74
N ILE A 81 31.52 5.97 23.49
CA ILE A 81 32.68 5.82 22.59
C ILE A 81 32.18 6.08 21.14
N ASP A 82 32.95 6.84 20.38
CA ASP A 82 32.65 7.07 18.96
C ASP A 82 32.85 5.79 18.14
N HIS A 83 31.81 4.99 18.05
CA HIS A 83 31.79 3.74 17.26
C HIS A 83 31.42 3.94 15.80
N ARG A 84 31.05 5.16 15.36
CA ARG A 84 30.66 5.52 13.98
C ARG A 84 29.61 4.59 13.35
N MET A 85 28.74 3.99 14.15
CA MET A 85 27.73 3.03 13.67
C MET A 85 26.42 3.69 13.22
N THR A 86 26.19 4.95 13.60
CA THR A 86 24.95 5.69 13.35
C THR A 86 25.21 7.06 12.73
N VAL A 87 26.24 7.13 11.87
CA VAL A 87 26.57 8.38 11.14
C VAL A 87 25.37 8.79 10.29
N ARG A 88 24.99 10.07 10.36
CA ARG A 88 23.86 10.63 9.62
C ARG A 88 22.51 9.94 9.91
N ALA A 89 22.32 9.44 11.13
CA ALA A 89 21.03 8.96 11.59
C ALA A 89 20.01 10.10 11.62
N SER A 90 18.72 9.75 11.47
CA SER A 90 17.62 10.67 11.73
C SER A 90 17.49 10.91 13.23
N VAL A 91 17.53 12.16 13.66
CA VAL A 91 17.51 12.56 15.07
C VAL A 91 16.20 13.27 15.39
N PHE A 92 15.59 12.95 16.52
CA PHE A 92 14.35 13.55 17.00
C PHE A 92 14.22 13.40 18.52
N SER A 93 13.24 14.08 19.13
CA SER A 93 12.93 13.94 20.56
C SER A 93 11.53 13.39 20.78
N HIS A 94 11.38 12.56 21.80
CA HIS A 94 10.07 12.08 22.26
C HIS A 94 10.08 11.94 23.79
N ASN A 95 9.05 12.50 24.47
CA ASN A 95 8.94 12.49 25.93
C ASN A 95 10.27 12.84 26.64
N ASP A 96 10.83 14.01 26.27
CA ASP A 96 12.08 14.56 26.84
C ASP A 96 13.33 13.69 26.63
N THR A 97 13.22 12.68 25.80
CA THR A 97 14.33 11.76 25.44
C THR A 97 14.76 11.98 24.00
N ILE A 98 16.06 11.93 23.76
CA ILE A 98 16.66 12.04 22.42
C ILE A 98 16.73 10.67 21.80
N PHE A 99 16.28 10.57 20.55
CA PHE A 99 16.32 9.34 19.76
C PHE A 99 17.10 9.52 18.47
N LYS A 100 17.72 8.43 18.04
CA LYS A 100 18.29 8.27 16.68
C LYS A 100 17.66 7.05 16.03
N TYR A 101 17.37 7.16 14.74
CA TYR A 101 16.94 6.03 13.90
C TYR A 101 17.82 5.92 12.68
N GLY A 102 18.22 4.70 12.35
CA GLY A 102 19.01 4.43 11.16
C GLY A 102 20.45 4.90 11.27
N GLY A 103 20.94 5.50 10.20
CA GLY A 103 22.35 5.90 10.06
C GLY A 103 23.19 4.87 9.34
N TYR A 104 24.45 5.20 9.11
CA TYR A 104 25.43 4.41 8.37
C TYR A 104 26.63 4.06 9.24
N GLY A 105 27.13 2.85 9.11
CA GLY A 105 28.38 2.43 9.73
C GLY A 105 28.74 1.00 9.34
N TYR A 106 30.04 0.70 9.30
CA TYR A 106 30.56 -0.60 8.88
C TYR A 106 29.93 -1.11 7.57
N TRP A 107 29.95 -0.27 6.53
CA TRP A 107 29.52 -0.58 5.17
C TRP A 107 28.04 -0.92 5.01
N SER A 108 27.19 -0.57 5.99
CA SER A 108 25.74 -0.78 5.91
C SER A 108 24.95 0.30 6.63
N GLN A 109 23.71 0.50 6.19
CA GLN A 109 22.73 1.27 6.94
C GLN A 109 22.22 0.48 8.14
N ARG A 110 21.74 1.22 9.14
CA ARG A 110 21.11 0.67 10.34
C ARG A 110 19.60 0.80 10.25
N ASN A 111 18.89 -0.09 10.93
CA ASN A 111 17.43 -0.17 10.92
C ASN A 111 16.82 -0.23 12.33
N PHE A 112 17.59 0.12 13.34
CA PHE A 112 17.16 0.16 14.72
C PHE A 112 17.14 1.59 15.26
N MET A 113 16.44 1.78 16.37
CA MET A 113 16.47 3.02 17.15
C MET A 113 17.39 2.90 18.35
N THR A 114 18.05 4.01 18.66
CA THR A 114 18.75 4.21 19.92
C THR A 114 18.20 5.44 20.62
N TYR A 115 18.32 5.49 21.93
CA TYR A 115 17.96 6.63 22.74
C TYR A 115 19.12 7.01 23.66
N TYR A 116 19.21 8.30 23.97
CA TYR A 116 20.18 8.81 24.92
C TYR A 116 19.65 8.62 26.35
N ASN A 117 20.28 7.75 27.13
CA ASN A 117 19.98 7.56 28.52
C ASN A 117 20.74 8.60 29.36
N LYS A 118 20.02 9.55 29.93
CA LYS A 118 20.60 10.63 30.74
C LYS A 118 21.30 10.11 32.02
N SER A 119 20.87 8.98 32.56
CA SER A 119 21.44 8.42 33.80
C SER A 119 22.78 7.74 33.56
N SER A 120 22.90 6.92 32.52
CA SER A 120 24.16 6.30 32.12
C SER A 120 25.05 7.24 31.31
N LYS A 121 24.48 8.30 30.74
CA LYS A 121 25.10 9.20 29.77
C LYS A 121 25.57 8.48 28.50
N GLU A 122 24.85 7.46 28.06
CA GLU A 122 25.20 6.63 26.94
C GLU A 122 24.01 6.44 25.98
N TRP A 123 24.32 6.03 24.74
CA TRP A 123 23.33 5.64 23.77
C TRP A 123 22.97 4.16 23.96
N GLU A 124 21.71 3.88 24.19
CA GLU A 124 21.18 2.53 24.37
C GLU A 124 20.23 2.16 23.24
N VAL A 125 20.17 0.87 22.89
CA VAL A 125 19.24 0.37 21.88
C VAL A 125 17.82 0.40 22.45
N TYR A 126 16.91 1.06 21.73
CA TYR A 126 15.51 1.08 22.10
C TYR A 126 14.84 -0.23 21.67
N ARG A 127 14.35 -0.99 22.64
CA ARG A 127 13.68 -2.28 22.38
C ARG A 127 12.37 -2.06 21.65
N GLN A 128 12.22 -2.75 20.53
CA GLN A 128 11.03 -2.73 19.68
C GLN A 128 10.43 -4.13 19.56
N ASN A 129 9.13 -4.19 19.31
CA ASN A 129 8.45 -5.45 19.00
C ASN A 129 8.61 -5.70 17.49
N ASN A 130 9.32 -6.73 17.08
CA ASN A 130 9.74 -6.95 15.69
C ASN A 130 8.63 -7.54 14.81
N THR A 131 7.51 -6.83 14.62
CA THR A 131 6.47 -7.25 13.67
C THR A 131 6.83 -6.91 12.22
N TYR A 132 7.54 -5.82 12.02
CA TYR A 132 8.13 -5.41 10.75
C TYR A 132 9.53 -4.87 11.00
N LEU A 133 10.49 -5.30 10.19
CA LEU A 133 11.87 -4.84 10.25
C LEU A 133 12.18 -3.98 9.01
N PRO A 134 12.30 -2.65 9.15
CA PRO A 134 12.62 -1.78 8.03
C PRO A 134 14.01 -2.04 7.48
N ILE A 135 14.25 -1.70 6.21
CA ILE A 135 15.59 -1.79 5.62
C ILE A 135 16.55 -0.79 6.28
N GLY A 136 16.01 0.33 6.75
CA GLY A 136 16.79 1.43 7.31
C GLY A 136 17.38 2.37 6.26
N SER A 137 17.82 3.55 6.71
CA SER A 137 18.42 4.57 5.86
C SER A 137 19.33 5.50 6.65
N PHE A 138 20.14 6.27 5.95
CA PHE A 138 20.90 7.40 6.48
C PHE A 138 20.58 8.68 5.69
N ASN A 139 20.75 9.85 6.30
CA ASN A 139 20.24 11.12 5.78
C ASN A 139 18.72 11.13 5.53
N GLY A 140 17.97 10.23 6.17
CA GLY A 140 16.52 10.18 6.03
C GLY A 140 15.84 11.36 6.73
N LEU A 141 14.65 11.68 6.26
CA LEU A 141 13.77 12.63 6.90
C LEU A 141 12.97 11.94 7.99
N ASN A 142 12.66 12.65 9.06
CA ASN A 142 11.73 12.21 10.06
C ASN A 142 10.62 13.25 10.28
N PHE A 143 9.42 12.76 10.56
CA PHE A 143 8.28 13.59 10.90
C PHE A 143 7.60 13.00 12.13
N LYS A 144 7.59 13.75 13.23
CA LYS A 144 6.98 13.31 14.48
C LYS A 144 5.61 13.95 14.65
N GLN A 145 4.62 13.12 15.02
CA GLN A 145 3.31 13.59 15.42
C GLN A 145 2.79 12.75 16.60
N LYS A 146 2.68 13.38 17.77
CA LYS A 146 2.27 12.70 19.02
C LYS A 146 3.15 11.47 19.30
N GLN A 147 2.54 10.28 19.35
CA GLN A 147 3.21 8.99 19.62
C GLN A 147 3.80 8.32 18.37
N LYS A 148 3.66 8.95 17.18
CA LYS A 148 4.09 8.36 15.91
C LYS A 148 5.21 9.15 15.28
N VAL A 149 6.19 8.44 14.73
CA VAL A 149 7.28 9.02 13.95
C VAL A 149 7.33 8.33 12.60
N TYR A 150 7.35 9.13 11.55
CA TYR A 150 7.45 8.69 10.17
C TYR A 150 8.88 8.88 9.69
N PHE A 151 9.44 7.89 9.01
CA PHE A 151 10.77 7.93 8.42
C PHE A 151 10.66 7.65 6.93
N PHE A 152 11.33 8.45 6.10
CA PHE A 152 11.29 8.29 4.65
C PHE A 152 12.46 9.02 3.97
N GLY A 153 12.72 8.66 2.71
CA GLY A 153 13.83 9.23 1.96
C GLY A 153 15.21 8.85 2.52
N GLY A 154 16.20 9.68 2.21
CA GLY A 154 17.60 9.38 2.53
C GLY A 154 18.18 8.31 1.61
N SER A 155 19.28 7.72 2.03
CA SER A 155 20.05 6.76 1.23
C SER A 155 20.18 5.41 1.93
N LYS A 156 20.32 4.37 1.14
CA LYS A 156 20.70 3.03 1.55
C LYS A 156 21.81 2.50 0.64
N VAL A 157 22.55 1.51 1.11
CA VAL A 157 23.60 0.84 0.33
C VAL A 157 22.92 0.02 -0.77
N ASP A 158 23.45 0.10 -1.98
CA ASP A 158 22.99 -0.76 -3.08
C ASP A 158 23.43 -2.21 -2.83
N ILE A 159 22.47 -3.13 -2.81
CA ILE A 159 22.73 -4.56 -2.60
C ILE A 159 23.60 -5.13 -3.72
N LYS A 160 23.47 -4.60 -4.94
CA LYS A 160 24.21 -5.06 -6.12
C LYS A 160 25.66 -4.57 -6.13
N ASN A 161 25.88 -3.34 -5.67
CA ASN A 161 27.21 -2.75 -5.54
C ASN A 161 27.31 -1.96 -4.23
N ARG A 162 27.90 -2.56 -3.23
CA ARG A 162 28.02 -1.97 -1.87
C ARG A 162 28.87 -0.69 -1.80
N LEU A 163 29.57 -0.34 -2.85
CA LEU A 163 30.26 0.95 -2.96
C LEU A 163 29.33 2.08 -3.33
N ASN A 164 28.18 1.76 -3.90
CA ASN A 164 27.18 2.73 -4.31
C ASN A 164 26.08 2.87 -3.26
N THR A 165 25.46 4.03 -3.26
CA THR A 165 24.26 4.31 -2.47
C THR A 165 23.11 4.68 -3.39
N ILE A 166 21.92 4.23 -3.06
CA ILE A 166 20.68 4.53 -3.77
C ILE A 166 19.69 5.15 -2.80
N GLN A 167 18.68 5.84 -3.33
CA GLN A 167 17.62 6.38 -2.50
C GLN A 167 16.86 5.27 -1.78
N SER A 168 16.55 5.48 -0.50
CA SER A 168 15.65 4.62 0.24
C SER A 168 14.22 4.88 -0.21
N ASN A 169 13.52 3.82 -0.62
CA ASN A 169 12.15 3.89 -1.11
C ASN A 169 11.09 3.50 -0.07
N GLU A 170 11.48 3.08 1.12
CA GLU A 170 10.52 2.77 2.19
C GLU A 170 10.01 4.05 2.86
N VAL A 171 8.70 4.08 3.11
CA VAL A 171 8.09 4.99 4.06
C VAL A 171 7.57 4.16 5.23
N VAL A 172 8.20 4.33 6.38
CA VAL A 172 7.88 3.56 7.58
C VAL A 172 7.40 4.48 8.71
N MET A 173 6.53 3.95 9.55
CA MET A 173 6.05 4.62 10.75
C MET A 173 6.42 3.79 11.97
N PHE A 174 6.96 4.43 12.98
CA PHE A 174 7.14 3.86 14.30
C PHE A 174 6.08 4.40 15.25
N ASP A 175 5.43 3.52 15.99
CA ASP A 175 4.44 3.86 17.01
C ASP A 175 5.02 3.54 18.39
N PHE A 176 5.16 4.57 19.24
CA PHE A 176 5.74 4.44 20.59
C PHE A 176 4.83 3.69 21.57
N GLU A 177 3.51 3.67 21.35
CA GLU A 177 2.57 2.93 22.22
C GLU A 177 2.73 1.43 22.02
N SER A 178 2.70 0.98 20.78
CA SER A 178 2.85 -0.44 20.44
C SER A 178 4.32 -0.88 20.33
N ARG A 179 5.26 0.06 20.26
CA ARG A 179 6.70 -0.15 19.99
C ARG A 179 6.98 -0.91 18.69
N ASN A 180 6.16 -0.69 17.67
CA ASN A 180 6.25 -1.38 16.39
C ASN A 180 6.55 -0.44 15.23
N PHE A 181 7.34 -0.96 14.28
CA PHE A 181 7.39 -0.39 12.94
C PHE A 181 6.27 -0.93 12.07
N SER A 182 5.79 -0.08 11.16
CA SER A 182 4.84 -0.44 10.10
C SER A 182 5.32 0.13 8.78
N LEU A 183 5.33 -0.68 7.73
CA LEU A 183 5.53 -0.20 6.37
C LEU A 183 4.24 0.47 5.89
N LEU A 184 4.34 1.74 5.48
CA LEU A 184 3.22 2.48 4.91
C LEU A 184 3.13 2.35 3.40
N GLY A 185 4.26 2.09 2.75
CA GLY A 185 4.37 1.87 1.32
C GLY A 185 5.71 2.33 0.74
N GLU A 186 5.78 2.35 -0.58
CA GLU A 186 6.94 2.81 -1.30
C GLU A 186 6.86 4.31 -1.58
N LEU A 187 8.00 5.00 -1.39
CA LEU A 187 8.15 6.43 -1.67
C LEU A 187 7.84 6.73 -3.14
N ASN A 188 6.96 7.71 -3.36
CA ASN A 188 6.49 8.08 -4.70
C ASN A 188 7.06 9.42 -5.20
N VAL A 189 7.98 10.02 -4.44
CA VAL A 189 8.56 11.32 -4.72
C VAL A 189 10.08 11.23 -4.59
N ASP A 190 10.78 11.81 -5.56
CA ASP A 190 12.22 11.98 -5.49
C ASP A 190 12.58 13.24 -4.71
N PHE A 191 13.40 13.08 -3.66
CA PHE A 191 13.91 14.18 -2.85
C PHE A 191 15.37 14.52 -3.15
N GLU A 192 15.95 14.02 -4.23
CA GLU A 192 17.30 14.35 -4.64
C GLU A 192 17.43 15.85 -4.91
N ASN A 193 18.44 16.49 -4.30
CA ASN A 193 18.67 17.92 -4.35
C ASN A 193 17.60 18.79 -3.66
N TYR A 194 16.80 18.19 -2.77
CA TYR A 194 15.97 18.92 -1.83
C TYR A 194 16.56 18.81 -0.42
N PHE A 195 16.51 19.88 0.32
CA PHE A 195 16.98 19.95 1.70
C PHE A 195 15.89 20.46 2.63
N LEU A 196 15.87 19.94 3.83
CA LEU A 196 14.90 20.34 4.85
C LEU A 196 15.19 21.79 5.27
N ILE A 197 14.15 22.64 5.25
CA ILE A 197 14.24 24.03 5.70
C ILE A 197 13.37 24.32 6.92
N PHE A 198 12.36 23.47 7.18
CA PHE A 198 11.47 23.62 8.31
C PHE A 198 10.83 22.28 8.69
N ASN A 199 10.69 22.05 10.00
CA ASN A 199 10.02 20.88 10.56
C ASN A 199 9.05 21.31 11.66
N SER A 200 7.81 20.84 11.59
CA SER A 200 6.76 21.07 12.58
C SER A 200 5.99 19.79 12.85
N GLU A 201 5.09 19.82 13.82
CA GLU A 201 4.17 18.70 14.09
C GLU A 201 3.10 18.49 13.01
N SER A 202 2.96 19.44 12.08
CA SER A 202 1.93 19.39 11.03
C SER A 202 2.46 18.98 9.67
N PHE A 203 3.69 19.38 9.34
CA PHE A 203 4.32 19.10 8.04
C PHE A 203 5.81 19.43 8.06
N LEU A 204 6.52 18.95 7.04
CA LEU A 204 7.89 19.32 6.70
C LEU A 204 7.88 20.23 5.49
N LEU A 205 8.85 21.16 5.43
CA LEU A 205 9.15 21.95 4.22
C LEU A 205 10.56 21.61 3.74
N LEU A 206 10.66 21.32 2.46
CA LEU A 206 11.92 21.16 1.75
C LEU A 206 12.02 22.21 0.67
N ALA A 207 13.24 22.72 0.43
CA ALA A 207 13.55 23.61 -0.67
C ALA A 207 14.57 22.96 -1.60
N GLY A 208 14.45 23.20 -2.90
CA GLY A 208 15.40 22.71 -3.90
C GLY A 208 14.87 22.88 -5.32
N LYS A 209 15.75 22.92 -6.30
CA LYS A 209 15.37 23.00 -7.73
C LYS A 209 14.41 24.16 -8.03
N GLY A 210 14.53 25.30 -7.32
CA GLY A 210 13.63 26.46 -7.48
C GLY A 210 12.22 26.25 -6.95
N LYS A 211 11.97 25.20 -6.15
CA LYS A 211 10.65 24.83 -5.64
C LYS A 211 10.66 24.62 -4.14
N LEU A 212 9.48 24.74 -3.55
CA LEU A 212 9.17 24.35 -2.18
C LEU A 212 8.29 23.10 -2.19
N ILE A 213 8.63 22.14 -1.33
CA ILE A 213 7.82 20.92 -1.13
C ILE A 213 7.34 20.89 0.31
N LYS A 214 6.01 20.83 0.48
CA LYS A 214 5.35 20.64 1.76
C LYS A 214 4.90 19.19 1.88
N ILE A 215 5.37 18.51 2.91
CA ILE A 215 5.11 17.08 3.11
C ILE A 215 4.30 16.87 4.38
N ASN A 216 3.17 16.19 4.26
CA ASN A 216 2.40 15.70 5.40
C ASN A 216 2.30 14.16 5.34
N PRO A 217 3.18 13.42 6.02
CA PRO A 217 3.22 11.97 5.95
C PRO A 217 1.95 11.30 6.49
N LYS A 218 1.31 11.90 7.50
CA LYS A 218 0.05 11.38 8.04
C LYS A 218 -1.09 11.41 7.03
N LYS A 219 -1.15 12.48 6.22
CA LYS A 219 -2.16 12.62 5.16
C LYS A 219 -1.73 11.92 3.86
N ASN A 220 -0.51 11.39 3.81
CA ASN A 220 0.11 10.86 2.60
C ASN A 220 0.10 11.89 1.45
N LEU A 221 0.48 13.12 1.75
CA LEU A 221 0.34 14.26 0.84
C LEU A 221 1.66 15.01 0.68
N VAL A 222 1.96 15.38 -0.55
CA VAL A 222 3.07 16.23 -0.95
C VAL A 222 2.55 17.31 -1.87
N ASP A 223 2.63 18.55 -1.43
CA ASP A 223 2.27 19.73 -2.22
C ASP A 223 3.53 20.45 -2.65
N THR A 224 3.61 20.85 -3.91
CA THR A 224 4.74 21.59 -4.48
C THR A 224 4.31 23.03 -4.77
N PHE A 225 5.14 23.97 -4.37
CA PHE A 225 4.95 25.41 -4.56
C PHE A 225 6.18 26.03 -5.26
N GLU A 226 6.04 27.23 -5.80
CA GLU A 226 7.20 28.02 -6.20
C GLU A 226 8.03 28.43 -4.98
N LEU A 227 9.34 28.51 -5.15
CA LEU A 227 10.20 29.00 -4.09
C LEU A 227 10.02 30.54 -3.99
N PRO A 228 9.73 31.10 -2.81
CA PRO A 228 9.63 32.54 -2.64
C PRO A 228 10.92 33.26 -3.07
N PRO A 229 10.84 34.41 -3.76
CA PRO A 229 12.01 35.11 -4.30
C PRO A 229 13.08 35.42 -3.25
N ILE A 230 12.68 35.73 -2.03
CA ILE A 230 13.59 36.02 -0.91
C ILE A 230 14.47 34.80 -0.55
N LEU A 231 14.03 33.59 -0.82
CA LEU A 231 14.79 32.36 -0.59
C LEU A 231 15.72 31.98 -1.75
N PHE A 232 15.53 32.53 -2.95
CA PHE A 232 16.45 32.30 -4.10
C PHE A 232 17.86 32.78 -3.84
N ASN A 233 17.99 33.89 -3.13
CA ASN A 233 19.26 34.54 -2.85
C ASN A 233 19.91 34.06 -1.53
N THR A 234 19.71 32.79 -1.18
CA THR A 234 20.29 32.20 0.03
C THR A 234 21.21 31.03 -0.32
N ASN A 235 22.42 31.03 0.25
CA ASN A 235 23.36 29.94 0.08
C ASN A 235 23.03 28.73 0.95
N LYS A 236 22.37 28.95 2.09
CA LYS A 236 22.01 27.91 3.06
C LYS A 236 20.86 28.38 3.94
N ILE A 237 19.94 27.46 4.23
CA ILE A 237 18.87 27.65 5.22
C ILE A 237 19.09 26.65 6.36
N PHE A 238 19.10 27.13 7.61
CA PHE A 238 19.33 26.32 8.80
C PHE A 238 18.01 25.79 9.33
N SER A 239 17.58 24.62 8.86
CA SER A 239 16.27 24.02 9.17
C SER A 239 16.00 23.83 10.67
N ASN A 240 17.02 23.46 11.42
CA ASN A 240 16.95 23.25 12.86
C ASN A 240 16.78 24.55 13.66
N GLN A 241 16.98 25.69 13.02
CA GLN A 241 16.77 27.02 13.60
C GLN A 241 15.55 27.76 13.02
N SER A 242 14.84 27.16 12.07
CA SER A 242 13.62 27.71 11.48
C SER A 242 12.41 27.49 12.39
N ARG A 243 11.49 28.44 12.47
CA ARG A 243 10.31 28.40 13.32
C ARG A 243 9.10 29.03 12.63
N ARG A 244 7.92 28.68 13.12
CA ARG A 244 6.65 29.34 12.80
C ARG A 244 6.08 29.97 14.06
N ILE A 245 5.67 31.21 13.95
CA ILE A 245 4.94 31.94 14.99
C ILE A 245 3.71 32.53 14.29
N ASP A 246 2.53 32.15 14.77
CA ASP A 246 1.24 32.50 14.16
C ASP A 246 1.21 32.20 12.64
N ASN A 247 1.06 33.22 11.80
CA ASN A 247 1.04 33.12 10.35
C ASN A 247 2.37 33.51 9.68
N GLN A 248 3.46 33.60 10.45
CA GLN A 248 4.78 33.99 9.97
C GLN A 248 5.79 32.86 10.11
N TYR A 249 6.61 32.66 9.10
CA TYR A 249 7.74 31.75 9.10
C TYR A 249 9.03 32.52 9.23
N TYR A 250 9.86 32.07 10.12
CA TYR A 250 11.17 32.64 10.40
C TYR A 250 12.22 31.63 9.99
N PHE A 251 13.05 32.01 9.01
CA PHE A 251 14.17 31.19 8.56
C PHE A 251 15.47 31.85 8.94
N VAL A 252 16.41 31.06 9.41
CA VAL A 252 17.80 31.52 9.55
C VAL A 252 18.52 31.12 8.28
N VAL A 253 19.04 32.11 7.58
CA VAL A 253 19.68 31.93 6.27
C VAL A 253 21.11 32.46 6.25
N ARG A 254 21.92 31.85 5.42
CA ARG A 254 23.21 32.42 5.01
C ARG A 254 23.02 33.03 3.63
N ASP A 255 23.30 34.31 3.51
CA ASP A 255 23.20 35.02 2.24
C ASP A 255 24.44 34.80 1.35
N PRO A 256 24.47 35.33 0.10
CA PRO A 256 25.64 35.21 -0.80
C PRO A 256 26.91 35.85 -0.27
N PHE A 257 26.80 36.81 0.67
CA PHE A 257 27.94 37.47 1.31
C PHE A 257 28.45 36.74 2.55
N ASN A 258 27.96 35.52 2.78
CA ASN A 258 28.23 34.68 3.97
C ASN A 258 27.74 35.27 5.31
N GLU A 259 26.85 36.25 5.26
CA GLU A 259 26.19 36.72 6.48
C GLU A 259 25.05 35.79 6.89
N VAL A 260 24.99 35.50 8.18
CA VAL A 260 23.89 34.71 8.75
C VAL A 260 22.91 35.65 9.42
N LYS A 261 21.66 35.63 8.95
CA LYS A 261 20.59 36.50 9.42
C LYS A 261 19.23 35.80 9.42
N PRO A 262 18.31 36.27 10.27
CA PRO A 262 16.92 35.83 10.20
C PRO A 262 16.21 36.54 9.04
N ILE A 263 15.28 35.83 8.42
CA ILE A 263 14.31 36.40 7.48
C ILE A 263 12.91 35.94 7.88
N GLN A 264 11.92 36.76 7.60
CA GLN A 264 10.53 36.51 7.87
C GLN A 264 9.74 36.44 6.56
N ILE A 265 8.84 35.47 6.45
CA ILE A 265 8.00 35.28 5.26
C ILE A 265 6.60 34.91 5.76
N SER A 266 5.55 35.49 5.20
CA SER A 266 4.18 35.15 5.56
C SER A 266 3.79 33.76 5.04
N ALA A 267 2.82 33.11 5.71
CA ALA A 267 2.29 31.85 5.23
C ALA A 267 1.60 31.95 3.86
N GLU A 268 0.99 33.11 3.58
CA GLU A 268 0.33 33.40 2.29
C GLU A 268 1.36 33.48 1.14
N GLU A 269 2.51 34.06 1.42
CA GLU A 269 3.61 34.14 0.45
C GLU A 269 4.28 32.77 0.19
N ILE A 270 4.40 31.93 1.23
CA ILE A 270 4.95 30.57 1.10
C ILE A 270 3.95 29.62 0.44
N PHE A 271 2.69 29.66 0.84
CA PHE A 271 1.65 28.74 0.42
C PHE A 271 0.61 29.40 -0.48
N SER A 272 1.06 29.97 -1.59
CA SER A 272 0.20 30.29 -2.72
C SER A 272 -0.49 29.01 -3.25
N ASN A 273 -1.16 29.08 -4.37
CA ASN A 273 -1.76 27.88 -4.96
C ASN A 273 -0.67 26.82 -5.27
N PRO A 274 -0.85 25.57 -4.84
CA PRO A 274 0.10 24.51 -5.14
C PRO A 274 0.17 24.25 -6.65
N ILE A 275 1.37 24.13 -7.20
CA ILE A 275 1.61 23.77 -8.61
C ILE A 275 1.15 22.34 -8.86
N THR A 276 1.49 21.43 -7.94
CA THR A 276 1.14 20.02 -8.00
C THR A 276 0.88 19.48 -6.61
N SER A 277 0.04 18.43 -6.55
CA SER A 277 -0.23 17.70 -5.33
C SER A 277 -0.18 16.19 -5.62
N HIS A 278 0.61 15.45 -4.87
CA HIS A 278 0.85 14.03 -5.06
C HIS A 278 0.79 13.25 -3.75
N LYS A 279 0.67 11.92 -3.85
CA LYS A 279 0.86 11.05 -2.69
C LYS A 279 2.36 10.91 -2.37
N LEU A 280 2.71 10.99 -1.09
CA LEU A 280 4.07 10.75 -0.61
C LEU A 280 4.53 9.33 -0.88
N TYR A 281 3.63 8.36 -0.66
CA TYR A 281 3.90 6.94 -0.87
C TYR A 281 2.73 6.23 -1.53
N LYS A 282 3.05 5.19 -2.28
CA LYS A 282 2.08 4.21 -2.79
C LYS A 282 1.93 3.11 -1.74
N LYS A 283 0.70 2.89 -1.30
CA LYS A 283 0.42 1.75 -0.42
C LYS A 283 0.72 0.46 -1.19
N GLU A 284 1.49 -0.44 -0.60
CA GLU A 284 1.51 -1.81 -1.10
C GLU A 284 0.10 -2.40 -1.00
N ILE A 285 -0.39 -2.89 -2.12
CA ILE A 285 -1.61 -3.69 -2.10
C ILE A 285 -1.22 -4.99 -1.40
N ALA A 286 -1.86 -5.27 -0.28
CA ALA A 286 -1.58 -6.48 0.49
C ALA A 286 -1.62 -7.70 -0.44
N LYS A 287 -0.56 -8.51 -0.45
CA LYS A 287 -0.46 -9.72 -1.30
C LYS A 287 -1.65 -10.67 -1.07
N GLU A 288 -2.20 -10.65 0.14
CA GLU A 288 -3.42 -11.36 0.53
C GLU A 288 -4.64 -10.99 -0.33
N LEU A 289 -4.75 -9.73 -0.78
CA LEU A 289 -5.84 -9.30 -1.65
C LEU A 289 -5.77 -9.97 -3.02
N TYR A 290 -4.57 -10.14 -3.59
CA TYR A 290 -4.40 -10.87 -4.85
C TYR A 290 -4.75 -12.36 -4.71
N VAL A 291 -4.42 -12.97 -3.56
CA VAL A 291 -4.79 -14.36 -3.24
C VAL A 291 -6.31 -14.48 -3.13
N ILE A 292 -6.98 -13.55 -2.45
CA ILE A 292 -8.45 -13.54 -2.32
C ILE A 292 -9.11 -13.38 -3.69
N ILE A 293 -8.64 -12.44 -4.51
CA ILE A 293 -9.15 -12.24 -5.87
C ILE A 293 -8.96 -13.49 -6.71
N GLY A 294 -7.79 -14.14 -6.66
CA GLY A 294 -7.51 -15.39 -7.34
C GLY A 294 -8.45 -16.52 -6.91
N LEU A 295 -8.70 -16.69 -5.61
CA LEU A 295 -9.66 -17.64 -5.06
C LEU A 295 -11.09 -17.36 -5.54
N CYS A 296 -11.54 -16.12 -5.52
CA CYS A 296 -12.87 -15.75 -6.03
C CYS A 296 -13.02 -16.08 -7.53
N LEU A 297 -12.03 -15.80 -8.34
CA LEU A 297 -12.04 -16.13 -9.77
C LEU A 297 -12.10 -17.66 -10.01
N THR A 298 -11.36 -18.46 -9.25
CA THR A 298 -11.40 -19.93 -9.35
C THR A 298 -12.76 -20.49 -8.96
N ILE A 299 -13.41 -19.98 -7.91
CA ILE A 299 -14.76 -20.37 -7.50
C ILE A 299 -15.79 -20.02 -8.59
N ILE A 300 -15.73 -18.82 -9.15
CA ILE A 300 -16.62 -18.40 -10.25
C ILE A 300 -16.44 -19.33 -11.46
N PHE A 301 -15.22 -19.63 -11.84
CA PHE A 301 -14.92 -20.55 -12.95
C PHE A 301 -15.50 -21.94 -12.70
N LEU A 302 -15.36 -22.46 -11.48
CA LEU A 302 -15.92 -23.77 -11.09
C LEU A 302 -17.45 -23.78 -11.16
N LEU A 303 -18.11 -22.72 -10.69
CA LEU A 303 -19.56 -22.57 -10.77
C LEU A 303 -20.05 -22.53 -12.21
N VAL A 304 -19.39 -21.75 -13.07
CA VAL A 304 -19.70 -21.69 -14.51
C VAL A 304 -19.52 -23.05 -15.16
N TYR A 305 -18.43 -23.75 -14.86
CA TYR A 305 -18.20 -25.11 -15.35
C TYR A 305 -19.30 -26.08 -14.95
N LEU A 306 -19.72 -26.05 -13.66
CA LEU A 306 -20.83 -26.90 -13.17
C LEU A 306 -22.17 -26.60 -13.85
N LEU A 307 -22.46 -25.32 -14.08
CA LEU A 307 -23.67 -24.89 -14.79
C LEU A 307 -23.69 -25.37 -16.24
N ILE A 308 -22.57 -25.26 -16.94
CA ILE A 308 -22.42 -25.73 -18.33
C ILE A 308 -22.52 -27.26 -18.36
N SER A 309 -21.89 -27.98 -17.43
CA SER A 309 -21.92 -29.44 -17.37
C SER A 309 -23.33 -29.98 -17.10
N LYS A 310 -24.11 -29.31 -16.24
CA LYS A 310 -25.54 -29.64 -16.03
C LYS A 310 -26.38 -29.39 -17.28
N LYS A 311 -26.17 -28.34 -18.03
CA LYS A 311 -26.88 -28.08 -19.29
C LYS A 311 -26.59 -29.13 -20.36
N ARG A 312 -25.38 -29.64 -20.45
CA ARG A 312 -24.98 -30.68 -21.43
C ARG A 312 -25.62 -32.04 -21.21
N LYS A 313 -26.12 -32.35 -20.01
CA LYS A 313 -26.79 -33.62 -19.69
C LYS A 313 -28.31 -33.59 -19.95
N ARG A 314 -28.91 -32.44 -20.30
CA ARG A 314 -30.33 -32.38 -20.57
C ARG A 314 -30.66 -32.93 -21.95
N THR A 315 -31.52 -33.98 -21.98
CA THR A 315 -32.15 -34.50 -23.21
C THR A 315 -33.31 -33.60 -23.58
N LEU A 316 -33.33 -33.05 -24.77
CA LEU A 316 -34.42 -32.21 -25.28
C LEU A 316 -35.02 -32.83 -26.54
N LEU A 317 -36.28 -33.30 -26.43
CA LEU A 317 -37.08 -33.72 -27.57
C LEU A 317 -37.66 -32.48 -28.28
N THR A 318 -37.39 -32.34 -29.56
CA THR A 318 -37.85 -31.25 -30.43
C THR A 318 -38.73 -31.78 -31.57
N ALA A 319 -39.41 -30.89 -32.31
CA ALA A 319 -40.21 -31.26 -33.47
C ALA A 319 -39.43 -31.89 -34.65
N LYS A 320 -38.10 -31.95 -34.60
CA LYS A 320 -37.26 -32.51 -35.66
C LYS A 320 -36.31 -33.63 -35.22
N GLY A 321 -36.24 -33.88 -33.89
CA GLY A 321 -35.30 -34.88 -33.34
C GLY A 321 -34.98 -34.66 -31.86
N ILE A 322 -33.91 -35.29 -31.40
CA ILE A 322 -33.44 -35.22 -30.01
C ILE A 322 -32.09 -34.54 -29.93
N TYR A 323 -31.97 -33.56 -29.00
CA TYR A 323 -30.68 -33.08 -28.53
C TYR A 323 -30.20 -33.93 -27.35
N TYR A 324 -29.02 -34.53 -27.51
CA TYR A 324 -28.40 -35.33 -26.45
C TYR A 324 -26.88 -35.11 -26.47
N LYS A 325 -26.26 -34.81 -25.31
CA LYS A 325 -24.83 -34.51 -25.20
C LYS A 325 -24.32 -33.48 -26.21
N ALA A 326 -25.14 -32.41 -26.45
CA ALA A 326 -24.87 -31.32 -27.38
C ALA A 326 -24.86 -31.70 -28.89
N ALA A 327 -25.22 -32.92 -29.24
CA ALA A 327 -25.43 -33.37 -30.62
C ALA A 327 -26.92 -33.38 -30.92
N PHE A 328 -27.27 -33.00 -32.16
CA PHE A 328 -28.64 -33.09 -32.67
C PHE A 328 -28.78 -34.39 -33.47
N HIS A 329 -29.72 -35.23 -33.07
CA HIS A 329 -30.04 -36.51 -33.76
C HIS A 329 -31.44 -36.37 -34.40
N LYS A 330 -31.44 -36.38 -35.73
CA LYS A 330 -32.71 -36.31 -36.50
C LYS A 330 -33.50 -37.61 -36.35
N LEU A 331 -34.81 -37.48 -36.10
CA LEU A 331 -35.73 -38.59 -36.07
C LEU A 331 -36.80 -38.42 -37.14
N GLU A 332 -37.45 -39.53 -37.51
CA GLU A 332 -38.62 -39.54 -38.39
C GLU A 332 -39.82 -38.93 -37.66
N ASN A 333 -40.71 -38.20 -38.38
CA ASN A 333 -41.87 -37.55 -37.79
C ASN A 333 -42.73 -38.51 -36.95
N LYS A 334 -42.96 -39.76 -37.44
CA LYS A 334 -43.72 -40.79 -36.70
C LYS A 334 -43.00 -41.16 -35.38
N GLN A 335 -41.68 -41.26 -35.37
CA GLN A 335 -40.90 -41.55 -34.15
C GLN A 335 -41.05 -40.41 -33.14
N ILE A 336 -41.01 -39.15 -33.57
CA ILE A 336 -41.17 -37.96 -32.71
C ILE A 336 -42.56 -37.95 -32.07
N ILE A 337 -43.63 -38.22 -32.87
CA ILE A 337 -44.99 -38.27 -32.38
C ILE A 337 -45.15 -39.37 -31.31
N ILE A 338 -44.65 -40.57 -31.56
CA ILE A 338 -44.70 -41.65 -30.58
C ILE A 338 -43.93 -41.33 -29.31
N LEU A 339 -42.73 -40.72 -29.39
CA LEU A 339 -41.96 -40.32 -28.23
C LEU A 339 -42.66 -39.20 -27.44
N SER A 340 -43.29 -38.25 -28.12
CA SER A 340 -44.08 -37.20 -27.48
C SER A 340 -45.29 -37.76 -26.74
N LEU A 341 -46.01 -38.67 -27.35
CA LEU A 341 -47.15 -39.34 -26.73
C LEU A 341 -46.70 -40.23 -25.54
N LEU A 342 -45.57 -40.96 -25.66
CA LEU A 342 -44.98 -41.70 -24.54
C LEU A 342 -44.59 -40.82 -23.38
N LYS A 343 -43.99 -39.65 -23.68
CA LYS A 343 -43.63 -38.64 -22.67
C LYS A 343 -44.86 -38.11 -21.91
N GLU A 344 -45.96 -37.90 -22.62
CA GLU A 344 -47.22 -37.39 -22.05
C GLU A 344 -47.99 -38.42 -21.24
N LYS A 345 -48.17 -39.65 -21.82
CA LYS A 345 -49.05 -40.68 -21.28
C LYS A 345 -48.33 -41.74 -20.44
N GLY A 346 -47.00 -41.83 -20.54
CA GLY A 346 -46.19 -42.88 -19.91
C GLY A 346 -46.28 -44.26 -20.60
N ARG A 347 -47.39 -44.57 -21.25
CA ARG A 347 -47.61 -45.81 -21.99
C ARG A 347 -48.52 -45.58 -23.19
N LEU A 348 -48.37 -46.39 -24.23
CA LEU A 348 -49.20 -46.31 -25.42
C LEU A 348 -49.76 -47.71 -25.74
N SER A 349 -51.07 -47.78 -26.00
CA SER A 349 -51.74 -49.03 -26.45
C SER A 349 -51.41 -49.33 -27.91
N THR A 350 -51.61 -50.58 -28.34
CA THR A 350 -51.42 -50.99 -29.74
C THR A 350 -52.27 -50.15 -30.71
N SER A 351 -53.49 -49.77 -30.35
CA SER A 351 -54.38 -48.94 -31.13
C SER A 351 -53.85 -47.51 -31.31
N GLU A 352 -53.30 -46.90 -30.25
CA GLU A 352 -52.69 -45.55 -30.31
C GLU A 352 -51.42 -45.53 -31.19
N ILE A 353 -50.64 -46.59 -31.15
CA ILE A 353 -49.44 -46.69 -32.03
C ILE A 353 -49.88 -46.88 -33.48
N LEU A 354 -50.88 -47.70 -33.74
CA LEU A 354 -51.42 -47.91 -35.07
C LEU A 354 -51.98 -46.60 -35.68
N LEU A 355 -52.63 -45.75 -34.91
CA LEU A 355 -53.13 -44.43 -35.38
C LEU A 355 -52.01 -43.59 -36.02
N VAL A 356 -50.79 -43.75 -35.51
CA VAL A 356 -49.63 -43.02 -36.07
C VAL A 356 -48.92 -43.77 -37.19
N THR A 357 -48.90 -45.10 -37.14
CA THR A 357 -48.11 -45.96 -38.06
C THR A 357 -48.92 -46.57 -39.17
N GLU A 358 -50.24 -46.68 -39.05
CA GLU A 358 -51.16 -47.37 -40.00
C GLU A 358 -51.07 -46.82 -41.41
N ASN A 359 -51.09 -47.72 -42.37
CA ASN A 359 -51.32 -47.43 -43.76
C ASN A 359 -52.68 -48.01 -44.17
N LYS A 360 -53.59 -47.10 -44.52
CA LYS A 360 -54.98 -47.47 -44.89
C LYS A 360 -55.08 -48.37 -46.09
N ALA A 361 -54.06 -48.47 -46.92
CA ALA A 361 -53.99 -49.34 -48.10
C ALA A 361 -53.62 -50.79 -47.74
N LEU A 362 -53.20 -51.07 -46.50
CA LEU A 362 -52.76 -52.39 -46.08
C LEU A 362 -53.79 -53.06 -45.17
N THR A 363 -53.75 -54.39 -45.17
CA THR A 363 -54.59 -55.17 -44.27
C THR A 363 -54.16 -55.02 -42.80
N TYR A 364 -55.08 -55.29 -41.82
CA TYR A 364 -54.76 -55.14 -40.42
C TYR A 364 -53.54 -55.94 -39.99
N VAL A 365 -53.35 -57.18 -40.52
CA VAL A 365 -52.20 -58.05 -40.22
C VAL A 365 -50.92 -57.42 -40.67
N HIS A 366 -50.94 -56.84 -41.86
CA HIS A 366 -49.76 -56.06 -42.40
C HIS A 366 -49.46 -54.86 -41.56
N ASN A 367 -50.46 -54.12 -41.11
CA ASN A 367 -50.30 -52.97 -40.25
C ASN A 367 -49.70 -53.34 -38.86
N ILE A 368 -50.09 -54.49 -38.31
CA ILE A 368 -49.50 -55.02 -37.04
C ILE A 368 -48.01 -55.36 -37.26
N ARG A 369 -47.65 -55.96 -38.41
CA ARG A 369 -46.25 -56.27 -38.74
C ARG A 369 -45.45 -54.99 -38.91
N SER A 370 -45.92 -54.02 -39.66
CA SER A 370 -45.32 -52.71 -39.89
C SER A 370 -45.12 -51.96 -38.59
N LYS A 371 -46.09 -51.99 -37.67
CA LYS A 371 -46.00 -51.42 -36.33
C LYS A 371 -44.84 -52.03 -35.54
N ASN A 372 -44.67 -53.35 -35.57
CA ASN A 372 -43.57 -54.01 -34.84
C ASN A 372 -42.20 -53.61 -35.43
N GLU A 373 -42.08 -53.65 -36.74
CA GLU A 373 -40.88 -53.20 -37.44
C GLU A 373 -40.54 -51.71 -37.12
N PHE A 374 -41.56 -50.85 -36.98
CA PHE A 374 -41.42 -49.48 -36.57
C PHE A 374 -40.91 -49.35 -35.11
N ILE A 375 -41.45 -50.16 -34.17
CA ILE A 375 -41.00 -50.19 -32.77
C ILE A 375 -39.54 -50.64 -32.70
N ASP A 376 -39.14 -51.67 -33.45
CA ASP A 376 -37.76 -52.11 -33.49
C ASP A 376 -36.83 -51.01 -34.05
N LYS A 377 -37.25 -50.30 -35.08
CA LYS A 377 -36.52 -49.16 -35.65
C LYS A 377 -36.39 -48.01 -34.65
N LEU A 378 -37.48 -47.71 -33.90
CA LEU A 378 -37.47 -46.74 -32.84
C LEU A 378 -36.50 -47.13 -31.71
N ASN A 379 -36.54 -48.37 -31.25
CA ASN A 379 -35.65 -48.90 -30.26
C ASN A 379 -34.19 -48.79 -30.68
N ASN A 380 -33.86 -49.18 -31.92
CA ASN A 380 -32.50 -49.06 -32.46
C ASN A 380 -32.02 -47.60 -32.51
N SER A 381 -32.90 -46.72 -32.98
CA SER A 381 -32.55 -45.27 -33.07
C SER A 381 -32.26 -44.68 -31.68
N ILE A 382 -33.13 -45.01 -30.70
CA ILE A 382 -32.97 -44.48 -29.34
C ILE A 382 -31.79 -45.12 -28.60
N SER A 383 -31.59 -46.46 -28.76
CA SER A 383 -30.41 -47.16 -28.22
C SER A 383 -29.12 -46.56 -28.76
N PHE A 384 -29.04 -46.26 -30.05
CA PHE A 384 -27.89 -45.66 -30.68
C PHE A 384 -27.62 -44.21 -30.12
N ILE A 385 -28.66 -43.41 -30.03
CA ILE A 385 -28.54 -42.02 -29.52
C ILE A 385 -28.03 -41.98 -28.09
N PHE A 386 -28.58 -42.84 -27.24
CA PHE A 386 -28.26 -42.86 -25.82
C PHE A 386 -27.14 -43.84 -25.43
N GLY A 387 -26.68 -44.67 -26.33
CA GLY A 387 -25.65 -45.70 -26.10
C GLY A 387 -26.18 -46.78 -25.14
N LEU A 388 -27.41 -47.21 -25.29
CA LEU A 388 -28.04 -48.18 -24.40
C LEU A 388 -27.74 -49.61 -24.89
N ASN A 389 -27.41 -50.48 -23.93
CA ASN A 389 -27.23 -51.93 -24.19
C ASN A 389 -28.52 -52.72 -24.06
N LYS A 390 -29.59 -52.08 -23.61
CA LYS A 390 -30.94 -52.67 -23.49
C LYS A 390 -31.92 -51.94 -24.39
N LEU A 391 -33.01 -52.62 -24.80
CA LEU A 391 -34.07 -52.02 -25.60
C LEU A 391 -34.79 -50.95 -24.74
N PRO A 392 -34.86 -49.68 -25.19
CA PRO A 392 -35.48 -48.60 -24.41
C PRO A 392 -36.99 -48.73 -24.28
N PHE A 393 -37.62 -49.46 -25.18
CA PHE A 393 -39.09 -49.70 -25.16
C PHE A 393 -39.40 -51.15 -25.30
N HIS A 394 -40.33 -51.64 -24.51
CA HIS A 394 -40.86 -53.02 -24.59
C HIS A 394 -42.37 -53.03 -24.49
N GLN A 395 -42.97 -54.12 -24.97
CA GLN A 395 -44.43 -54.32 -24.96
C GLN A 395 -44.83 -55.22 -23.77
N ILE A 396 -45.79 -54.77 -22.97
CA ILE A 396 -46.39 -55.53 -21.89
C ILE A 396 -47.84 -55.74 -22.17
N LYS A 397 -48.41 -56.86 -21.64
CA LYS A 397 -49.87 -57.15 -21.69
C LYS A 397 -50.61 -56.32 -20.65
N GLY A 398 -51.79 -55.85 -20.99
CA GLY A 398 -52.65 -55.11 -20.06
C GLY A 398 -53.09 -55.97 -18.89
N GLU A 399 -53.16 -55.40 -17.69
CA GLU A 399 -53.55 -56.04 -16.47
C GLU A 399 -55.02 -56.49 -16.49
N LYS A 400 -55.88 -55.59 -17.00
CA LYS A 400 -57.37 -55.87 -17.07
C LYS A 400 -57.78 -56.64 -18.30
N ASP A 401 -57.11 -56.45 -19.45
CA ASP A 401 -57.36 -57.20 -20.68
C ASP A 401 -56.02 -57.59 -21.33
N LYS A 402 -55.68 -58.85 -21.23
CA LYS A 402 -54.44 -59.45 -21.73
C LYS A 402 -54.33 -59.42 -23.28
N ARG A 403 -55.40 -59.08 -24.00
CA ARG A 403 -55.35 -58.88 -25.47
C ARG A 403 -54.78 -57.54 -25.83
N ILE A 404 -54.80 -56.51 -24.94
CA ILE A 404 -54.24 -55.21 -25.17
C ILE A 404 -52.75 -55.26 -24.79
N LYS A 405 -51.89 -54.83 -25.69
CA LYS A 405 -50.48 -54.67 -25.43
C LYS A 405 -50.15 -53.17 -25.34
N TYR A 406 -49.35 -52.78 -24.36
CA TYR A 406 -48.87 -51.46 -24.14
C TYR A 406 -47.38 -51.36 -24.41
N LEU A 407 -46.94 -50.31 -25.12
CA LEU A 407 -45.54 -49.93 -25.21
C LEU A 407 -45.18 -49.06 -24.00
N ILE A 408 -44.15 -49.42 -23.30
CA ILE A 408 -43.64 -48.67 -22.15
C ILE A 408 -42.13 -48.46 -22.26
N VAL A 409 -41.62 -47.50 -21.51
CA VAL A 409 -40.19 -47.27 -21.36
C VAL A 409 -39.62 -48.34 -20.44
N SER A 410 -38.50 -48.94 -20.82
CA SER A 410 -37.76 -49.89 -19.96
C SER A 410 -37.12 -49.16 -18.82
N GLU A 411 -37.20 -49.65 -17.59
CA GLU A 411 -36.53 -49.15 -16.41
C GLU A 411 -35.00 -49.35 -16.45
#